data_67eb3bc20cbbf50df4fa5f41017dc583
#
_entry.id   67eb3bc20cbbf50df4fa5f41017dc583
#
_cell.length_a   1.000
_cell.length_b   1.000
_cell.length_c   1.000
_cell.angle_alpha   90.00
_cell.angle_beta   90.00
_cell.angle_gamma   90.00
#
_symmetry.space_group_name_H-M   'P 1'
#
loop_
_entity.id
_entity.type
_entity.pdbx_description
1 polymer ?
#
loop_
_entity_poly.entity_id
_entity_poly.type
_entity_poly.pdbx_seq_one_letter_code
_entity_poly.pdbx_strand_id
1 'polypeptide(L)'
;MKNRARFLAMLIFCMSGFQSFAQIAVPFKSKTSDSTQTIYIWHSDTLRQKQKDSVDIQSLFGHVKLQSDKTFFYTDSLAMNHKDNSIEAFGHVHINDKDSTDIYSDYMKYFVDTKQIIFQKNVELKDGKGTLSTDELHYDMNAHIGDYYKGGKVVNKKTTVTSKEGTYYEATKDVYFKKNVKLKDPAYELTADSLLYNSDNELATFITNTFIIDSTGRTIKTREGFYDLKNHRAQFGKRPTITDKGETITANDIHFDDSTGMSIAVGNAVFNDTVQNLTLISNLMIANKKANTFLATEKPLIILKQDKDSIYITGDTVYSANIPDSILRKPDSVQGMAIVRTAKNPNDSSLRYLQIYHHVRIFSDSLQAVADSCYYSGLDSIFRLYTNPIAWAGGYQVTGDTMFLYTKNKKPDRLYVFENSLVVGKAYTNMFNQIKGNTLNGYFKNGVIDFMRSKGSAEAVYFIKDDSAAFVGVNRVNKADVIDMIFLNKQLYKVVLRQDADGIMYPIKKVNLDDMKLRNFKWMEERRPRTKYELY
;
A
#
# COMPACT_ATOMS: atom_id res chain seq x y z
N MET A 1 46.01 72.87 19.01
CA MET A 1 45.20 74.07 19.36
C MET A 1 43.95 73.54 19.99
N LYS A 2 43.87 73.73 21.34
CA LYS A 2 42.93 74.57 22.11
C LYS A 2 41.46 74.16 21.86
N ASN A 3 40.60 73.80 22.84
CA ASN A 3 40.37 74.20 24.23
C ASN A 3 39.51 73.11 24.85
N ARG A 4 39.73 72.53 25.97
CA ARG A 4 39.35 72.87 27.37
C ARG A 4 38.03 73.62 27.51
N ALA A 5 36.99 72.93 28.06
CA ALA A 5 36.07 73.49 29.02
C ALA A 5 35.48 72.38 29.91
N ARG A 6 35.71 72.51 31.16
CA ARG A 6 35.11 71.83 32.30
C ARG A 6 33.65 72.21 32.41
N PHE A 7 32.77 71.25 32.81
CA PHE A 7 31.67 71.62 33.71
C PHE A 7 31.45 70.51 34.76
N LEU A 8 31.23 70.99 35.93
CA LEU A 8 31.25 70.44 37.24
C LEU A 8 29.91 69.78 37.60
N ALA A 9 29.96 68.63 38.22
CA ALA A 9 29.12 68.10 39.31
C ALA A 9 27.62 68.40 39.34
N MET A 10 26.82 67.31 39.41
CA MET A 10 25.84 67.20 40.48
C MET A 10 25.57 65.71 40.79
N LEU A 11 26.13 65.21 41.87
CA LEU A 11 25.79 63.96 42.50
C LEU A 11 24.38 64.11 43.07
N ILE A 12 23.40 63.50 42.40
CA ILE A 12 22.12 63.15 42.98
C ILE A 12 22.17 61.65 43.32
N PHE A 13 22.36 61.41 44.60
CA PHE A 13 22.28 60.10 45.22
C PHE A 13 20.80 59.71 45.26
N CYS A 14 20.32 59.04 44.21
CA CYS A 14 19.09 58.28 44.30
C CYS A 14 19.40 56.98 45.05
N MET A 15 19.11 56.98 46.35
CA MET A 15 18.91 55.75 47.09
C MET A 15 17.69 55.02 46.53
N SER A 16 17.89 54.22 45.51
CA SER A 16 16.98 53.14 45.22
C SER A 16 17.15 52.04 46.24
N GLY A 17 16.22 51.99 47.18
CA GLY A 17 16.17 50.93 48.16
C GLY A 17 16.15 49.59 47.46
N PHE A 18 17.25 48.86 47.51
CA PHE A 18 17.26 47.45 47.33
C PHE A 18 16.37 46.83 48.40
N GLN A 19 15.11 46.51 48.04
CA GLN A 19 14.34 45.58 48.84
C GLN A 19 15.04 44.24 48.71
N SER A 20 15.91 43.88 49.62
CA SER A 20 16.39 42.52 49.77
C SER A 20 15.19 41.64 50.16
N PHE A 21 14.61 40.95 49.22
CA PHE A 21 13.68 39.89 49.54
C PHE A 21 14.46 38.83 50.33
N ALA A 22 14.17 38.70 51.64
CA ALA A 22 14.71 37.62 52.43
C ALA A 22 14.13 36.30 51.93
N GLN A 23 14.94 35.52 51.26
CA GLN A 23 14.59 34.15 50.89
C GLN A 23 14.54 33.31 52.18
N ILE A 24 13.38 32.75 52.50
CA ILE A 24 13.23 31.79 53.58
C ILE A 24 13.52 30.39 53.02
N ALA A 25 14.66 29.83 53.37
CA ALA A 25 14.99 28.45 53.05
C ALA A 25 14.36 27.51 54.07
N VAL A 26 13.51 26.59 53.65
CA VAL A 26 12.92 25.58 54.52
C VAL A 26 13.56 24.23 54.19
N PRO A 27 14.39 23.67 55.11
CA PRO A 27 15.02 22.36 54.87
C PRO A 27 14.02 21.24 55.09
N PHE A 28 13.85 20.38 54.11
CA PHE A 28 13.17 19.09 54.25
C PHE A 28 14.22 17.99 54.45
N LYS A 29 14.08 17.19 55.53
CA LYS A 29 14.95 16.03 55.77
C LYS A 29 14.38 14.82 55.07
N SER A 30 15.08 14.30 54.05
CA SER A 30 14.75 13.01 53.42
C SER A 30 14.95 11.86 54.40
N LYS A 31 14.00 10.91 54.46
CA LYS A 31 14.12 9.71 55.30
C LYS A 31 15.01 8.64 54.70
N THR A 32 15.40 8.76 53.41
CA THR A 32 16.08 7.74 52.63
C THR A 32 17.49 8.10 52.15
N SER A 33 17.93 9.35 52.32
CA SER A 33 19.29 9.80 51.99
C SER A 33 19.81 10.87 52.96
N ASP A 34 21.11 10.94 53.16
CA ASP A 34 21.78 11.99 53.92
C ASP A 34 21.71 13.39 53.27
N SER A 35 21.04 13.55 52.14
CA SER A 35 20.86 14.80 51.43
C SER A 35 19.57 15.52 51.86
N THR A 36 19.70 16.66 52.47
CA THR A 36 18.58 17.60 52.71
C THR A 36 18.21 18.29 51.42
N GLN A 37 16.99 18.07 50.94
CA GLN A 37 16.46 18.85 49.82
C GLN A 37 15.98 20.20 50.35
N THR A 38 16.48 21.30 49.78
CA THR A 38 16.12 22.66 50.20
C THR A 38 15.05 23.21 49.26
N ILE A 39 13.92 23.63 49.82
CA ILE A 39 12.88 24.35 49.09
C ILE A 39 12.96 25.81 49.48
N TYR A 40 13.12 26.67 48.47
CA TYR A 40 13.18 28.11 48.66
C TYR A 40 11.78 28.71 48.50
N ILE A 41 11.33 29.44 49.51
CA ILE A 41 10.12 30.25 49.44
C ILE A 41 10.51 31.63 48.91
N TRP A 42 10.11 31.93 47.66
CA TRP A 42 10.37 33.21 47.02
C TRP A 42 9.34 34.28 47.39
N HIS A 43 8.08 33.87 47.52
CA HIS A 43 6.98 34.78 47.82
C HIS A 43 5.80 34.05 48.46
N SER A 44 5.10 34.72 49.38
CA SER A 44 3.74 34.45 49.85
C SER A 44 3.21 35.66 50.58
N ASP A 45 1.92 35.96 50.50
CA ASP A 45 1.31 37.08 51.19
C ASP A 45 1.20 36.79 52.69
N THR A 46 0.96 35.53 53.07
CA THR A 46 0.82 35.11 54.48
C THR A 46 1.44 33.74 54.72
N LEU A 47 2.20 33.62 55.80
CA LEU A 47 2.74 32.34 56.30
C LEU A 47 2.11 32.03 57.65
N ARG A 48 1.57 30.84 57.86
CA ARG A 48 1.05 30.34 59.12
C ARG A 48 1.73 29.03 59.50
N GLN A 49 2.16 28.90 60.74
CA GLN A 49 2.69 27.64 61.26
C GLN A 49 1.77 27.13 62.35
N LYS A 50 1.38 25.84 62.26
CA LYS A 50 0.56 25.18 63.26
C LYS A 50 1.23 23.87 63.65
N GLN A 51 1.53 23.78 64.96
CA GLN A 51 2.06 22.55 65.54
C GLN A 51 1.02 21.97 66.48
N LYS A 52 0.55 20.78 66.24
CA LYS A 52 -0.41 20.03 67.04
C LYS A 52 -0.15 18.53 66.94
N ASP A 53 -0.11 17.79 68.05
CA ASP A 53 -0.03 16.34 68.17
C ASP A 53 1.09 15.70 67.29
N SER A 54 2.31 16.29 67.35
CA SER A 54 3.49 15.88 66.55
C SER A 54 3.35 16.09 65.04
N VAL A 55 2.37 16.87 64.59
CA VAL A 55 2.22 17.27 63.18
C VAL A 55 2.61 18.75 63.08
N ASP A 56 3.65 19.04 62.28
CA ASP A 56 4.10 20.41 61.97
C ASP A 56 3.66 20.73 60.52
N ILE A 57 2.66 21.62 60.43
CA ILE A 57 2.12 22.08 59.14
C ILE A 57 2.43 23.56 58.98
N GLN A 58 3.16 23.87 57.92
CA GLN A 58 3.40 25.23 57.49
C GLN A 58 2.50 25.54 56.28
N SER A 59 1.69 26.56 56.37
CA SER A 59 0.75 26.96 55.31
C SER A 59 1.11 28.34 54.75
N LEU A 60 1.12 28.45 53.43
CA LEU A 60 1.37 29.67 52.68
C LEU A 60 0.11 30.07 51.91
N PHE A 61 -0.21 31.33 51.87
CA PHE A 61 -1.39 31.87 51.22
C PHE A 61 -1.06 33.12 50.39
N GLY A 62 -1.67 33.24 49.24
CA GLY A 62 -1.59 34.38 48.32
C GLY A 62 -0.30 34.40 47.49
N HIS A 63 -0.43 34.33 46.17
CA HIS A 63 0.65 34.45 45.17
C HIS A 63 1.91 33.64 45.54
N VAL A 64 1.72 32.40 45.98
CA VAL A 64 2.82 31.58 46.48
C VAL A 64 3.76 31.20 45.34
N LYS A 65 5.07 31.44 45.56
CA LYS A 65 6.14 31.05 44.64
C LYS A 65 7.23 30.31 45.42
N LEU A 66 7.47 29.05 45.00
CA LEU A 66 8.54 28.20 45.53
C LEU A 66 9.53 27.82 44.45
N GLN A 67 10.71 27.38 44.86
CA GLN A 67 11.70 26.77 44.00
C GLN A 67 12.31 25.54 44.68
N SER A 68 12.40 24.44 43.96
CA SER A 68 13.16 23.26 44.31
C SER A 68 14.08 22.90 43.12
N ASP A 69 15.39 22.92 43.38
CA ASP A 69 16.40 22.80 42.32
C ASP A 69 16.20 23.86 41.20
N LYS A 70 15.89 23.44 39.97
CA LYS A 70 15.59 24.31 38.82
C LYS A 70 14.10 24.47 38.53
N THR A 71 13.24 23.82 39.31
CA THR A 71 11.80 23.78 39.10
C THR A 71 11.11 24.84 39.94
N PHE A 72 10.25 25.65 39.33
CA PHE A 72 9.43 26.67 39.99
C PHE A 72 7.99 26.17 40.17
N PHE A 73 7.42 26.48 41.31
CA PHE A 73 6.05 26.16 41.71
C PHE A 73 5.29 27.46 42.02
N TYR A 74 4.14 27.60 41.42
CA TYR A 74 3.23 28.73 41.64
C TYR A 74 1.86 28.19 42.04
N THR A 75 1.18 28.84 43.00
CA THR A 75 -0.16 28.44 43.45
C THR A 75 -0.81 29.54 44.28
N ASP A 76 -2.13 29.48 44.49
CA ASP A 76 -2.83 30.43 45.38
C ASP A 76 -2.54 30.12 46.84
N SER A 77 -2.45 28.86 47.23
CA SER A 77 -2.13 28.44 48.58
C SER A 77 -1.50 27.05 48.63
N LEU A 78 -0.71 26.78 49.66
CA LEU A 78 -0.15 25.46 49.87
C LEU A 78 -0.01 25.14 51.38
N ALA A 79 0.08 23.85 51.67
CA ALA A 79 0.40 23.33 53.00
C ALA A 79 1.60 22.36 52.89
N MET A 80 2.63 22.60 53.70
CA MET A 80 3.79 21.72 53.87
C MET A 80 3.61 20.89 55.14
N ASN A 81 3.61 19.58 55.00
CA ASN A 81 3.56 18.62 56.11
C ASN A 81 4.96 18.04 56.32
N HIS A 82 5.64 18.53 57.35
CA HIS A 82 7.02 18.13 57.68
C HIS A 82 7.12 16.68 58.20
N LYS A 83 6.03 16.11 58.75
CA LYS A 83 6.01 14.72 59.21
C LYS A 83 6.04 13.72 58.05
N ASP A 84 5.29 14.02 57.00
CA ASP A 84 5.13 13.13 55.83
C ASP A 84 6.01 13.57 54.65
N ASN A 85 6.82 14.62 54.82
CA ASN A 85 7.63 15.26 53.79
C ASN A 85 6.80 15.49 52.50
N SER A 86 5.61 16.08 52.65
CA SER A 86 4.71 16.32 51.51
C SER A 86 4.25 17.78 51.45
N ILE A 87 3.95 18.23 50.23
CA ILE A 87 3.41 19.57 49.96
C ILE A 87 2.11 19.38 49.20
N GLU A 88 1.04 19.99 49.67
CA GLU A 88 -0.24 20.07 48.96
C GLU A 88 -0.48 21.51 48.51
N ALA A 89 -0.74 21.74 47.26
CA ALA A 89 -1.03 23.02 46.65
C ALA A 89 -2.46 23.09 46.11
N PHE A 90 -3.08 24.23 46.25
CA PHE A 90 -4.49 24.45 45.94
C PHE A 90 -4.67 25.75 45.14
N GLY A 91 -5.40 25.67 44.05
CA GLY A 91 -5.76 26.79 43.19
C GLY A 91 -4.62 27.26 42.28
N HIS A 92 -4.90 27.36 41.00
CA HIS A 92 -3.99 27.83 39.93
C HIS A 92 -2.56 27.29 40.04
N VAL A 93 -2.44 26.00 40.34
CA VAL A 93 -1.13 25.33 40.40
C VAL A 93 -0.47 25.40 39.06
N HIS A 94 0.76 25.92 39.02
CA HIS A 94 1.61 25.95 37.85
C HIS A 94 3.02 25.52 38.24
N ILE A 95 3.53 24.50 37.57
CA ILE A 95 4.93 24.07 37.69
C ILE A 95 5.63 24.32 36.36
N ASN A 96 6.78 25.01 36.45
CA ASN A 96 7.70 25.14 35.31
C ASN A 96 8.97 24.33 35.61
N ASP A 97 9.17 23.24 34.86
CA ASP A 97 10.32 22.36 35.04
C ASP A 97 11.38 22.66 33.98
N LYS A 98 12.47 23.27 34.40
CA LYS A 98 13.69 23.58 33.63
C LYS A 98 13.42 24.34 32.31
N ASP A 99 12.44 25.24 32.28
CA ASP A 99 12.00 25.98 31.08
C ASP A 99 11.58 25.11 29.89
N SER A 100 11.33 23.81 30.11
CA SER A 100 11.01 22.84 29.04
C SER A 100 9.58 22.32 29.11
N THR A 101 8.99 22.24 30.29
CA THR A 101 7.67 21.68 30.54
C THR A 101 6.90 22.52 31.56
N ASP A 102 5.70 22.92 31.17
CA ASP A 102 4.75 23.60 32.03
C ASP A 102 3.61 22.65 32.38
N ILE A 103 3.30 22.52 33.70
CA ILE A 103 2.17 21.73 34.18
C ILE A 103 1.23 22.61 34.96
N TYR A 104 -0.05 22.60 34.62
CA TYR A 104 -1.12 23.36 35.25
C TYR A 104 -2.13 22.40 35.89
N SER A 105 -2.72 22.76 37.04
CA SER A 105 -3.82 22.02 37.67
C SER A 105 -4.53 22.84 38.72
N ASP A 106 -5.65 22.37 39.28
CA ASP A 106 -6.31 22.99 40.42
C ASP A 106 -5.81 22.45 41.77
N TYR A 107 -5.18 21.28 41.76
CA TYR A 107 -4.64 20.62 42.94
C TYR A 107 -3.36 19.85 42.62
N MET A 108 -2.41 19.86 43.54
CA MET A 108 -1.17 19.12 43.48
C MET A 108 -0.81 18.55 44.84
N LYS A 109 -0.27 17.32 44.85
CA LYS A 109 0.43 16.76 46.02
C LYS A 109 1.83 16.31 45.61
N TYR A 110 2.83 16.90 46.22
CA TYR A 110 4.24 16.60 45.97
C TYR A 110 4.84 15.84 47.16
N PHE A 111 5.42 14.68 46.91
CA PHE A 111 6.16 13.86 47.85
C PHE A 111 7.65 14.17 47.71
N VAL A 112 8.19 14.89 48.64
CA VAL A 112 9.56 15.45 48.55
C VAL A 112 10.63 14.36 48.50
N ASP A 113 10.47 13.29 49.31
CA ASP A 113 11.43 12.20 49.40
C ASP A 113 11.58 11.42 48.10
N THR A 114 10.48 11.17 47.42
CA THR A 114 10.44 10.38 46.16
C THR A 114 10.48 11.24 44.90
N LYS A 115 10.33 12.57 45.05
CA LYS A 115 10.16 13.53 43.96
C LYS A 115 9.00 13.20 43.01
N GLN A 116 7.94 12.58 43.54
CA GLN A 116 6.72 12.26 42.79
C GLN A 116 5.64 13.30 43.06
N ILE A 117 4.91 13.67 42.03
CA ILE A 117 3.84 14.64 42.09
C ILE A 117 2.55 13.99 41.55
N ILE A 118 1.43 14.22 42.24
CA ILE A 118 0.09 13.92 41.77
C ILE A 118 -0.64 15.23 41.51
N PHE A 119 -1.00 15.46 40.27
CA PHE A 119 -1.84 16.58 39.86
C PHE A 119 -3.28 16.10 39.69
N GLN A 120 -4.24 16.90 40.07
CA GLN A 120 -5.65 16.57 39.94
C GLN A 120 -6.47 17.81 39.54
N LYS A 121 -7.54 17.53 38.75
CA LYS A 121 -8.49 18.52 38.23
C LYS A 121 -7.86 19.47 37.20
N ASN A 122 -8.42 19.48 36.01
CA ASN A 122 -8.00 20.36 34.93
C ASN A 122 -6.49 20.33 34.63
N VAL A 123 -5.90 19.12 34.64
CA VAL A 123 -4.45 18.98 34.43
C VAL A 123 -4.10 19.20 32.97
N GLU A 124 -3.16 20.12 32.71
CA GLU A 124 -2.54 20.36 31.42
C GLU A 124 -1.02 20.30 31.52
N LEU A 125 -0.38 19.46 30.73
CA LEU A 125 1.07 19.44 30.56
C LEU A 125 1.40 19.97 29.15
N LYS A 126 2.26 20.99 29.08
CA LYS A 126 2.70 21.64 27.84
C LYS A 126 4.22 21.52 27.72
N ASP A 127 4.68 20.97 26.57
CA ASP A 127 6.11 20.77 26.29
C ASP A 127 6.63 21.64 25.13
N GLY A 128 5.87 22.66 24.73
CA GLY A 128 6.17 23.54 23.60
C GLY A 128 5.86 22.93 22.23
N LYS A 129 5.52 21.63 22.15
CA LYS A 129 5.12 20.93 20.93
C LYS A 129 3.65 20.54 20.96
N GLY A 130 3.21 20.03 22.10
CA GLY A 130 1.85 19.59 22.31
C GLY A 130 1.32 19.91 23.69
N THR A 131 0.04 19.62 23.90
CA THR A 131 -0.63 19.75 25.19
C THR A 131 -1.28 18.43 25.53
N LEU A 132 -0.91 17.83 26.66
CA LEU A 132 -1.62 16.71 27.28
C LEU A 132 -2.64 17.28 28.29
N SER A 133 -3.90 16.90 28.17
CA SER A 133 -4.96 17.24 29.12
C SER A 133 -5.51 15.98 29.76
N THR A 134 -5.68 15.95 31.08
CA THR A 134 -6.24 14.83 31.86
C THR A 134 -6.84 15.34 33.17
N ASP A 135 -7.64 14.50 33.85
CA ASP A 135 -8.14 14.82 35.20
C ASP A 135 -7.14 14.49 36.29
N GLU A 136 -6.20 13.57 36.04
CA GLU A 136 -5.18 13.17 37.03
C GLU A 136 -3.90 12.78 36.30
N LEU A 137 -2.76 13.34 36.75
CA LEU A 137 -1.42 13.06 36.24
C LEU A 137 -0.50 12.72 37.40
N HIS A 138 0.18 11.59 37.30
CA HIS A 138 1.28 11.20 38.19
C HIS A 138 2.59 11.52 37.49
N TYR A 139 3.38 12.41 38.07
CA TYR A 139 4.63 12.87 37.45
C TYR A 139 5.83 12.55 38.33
N ASP A 140 6.80 11.86 37.77
CA ASP A 140 8.09 11.57 38.42
C ASP A 140 9.15 12.59 37.96
N MET A 141 9.56 13.49 38.84
CA MET A 141 10.55 14.52 38.53
C MET A 141 11.97 13.97 38.34
N ASN A 142 12.29 12.76 38.87
CA ASN A 142 13.61 12.16 38.66
C ASN A 142 13.70 11.52 37.27
N ALA A 143 12.65 10.82 36.91
CA ALA A 143 12.60 10.12 35.62
C ALA A 143 12.09 11.01 34.46
N HIS A 144 11.46 12.15 34.80
CA HIS A 144 10.75 13.02 33.85
C HIS A 144 9.68 12.24 33.03
N ILE A 145 8.84 11.48 33.77
CA ILE A 145 7.78 10.64 33.23
C ILE A 145 6.45 11.06 33.84
N GLY A 146 5.44 11.22 33.01
CA GLY A 146 4.06 11.49 33.42
C GLY A 146 3.10 10.38 33.05
N ASP A 147 2.37 9.81 33.98
CA ASP A 147 1.38 8.76 33.80
C ASP A 147 -0.04 9.25 34.07
N TYR A 148 -1.00 8.90 33.23
CA TYR A 148 -2.43 9.09 33.48
C TYR A 148 -3.21 7.80 33.30
N TYR A 149 -4.30 7.62 34.09
CA TYR A 149 -5.06 6.37 34.16
C TYR A 149 -6.58 6.56 33.95
N LYS A 150 -7.07 7.81 33.94
CA LYS A 150 -8.51 8.14 33.92
C LYS A 150 -8.98 8.81 32.64
N GLY A 151 -8.21 8.66 31.57
CA GLY A 151 -8.42 9.31 30.30
C GLY A 151 -7.49 10.50 30.10
N GLY A 152 -6.97 10.62 28.88
CA GLY A 152 -6.10 11.71 28.47
C GLY A 152 -6.29 12.07 27.01
N LYS A 153 -6.00 13.32 26.70
CA LYS A 153 -6.06 13.90 25.36
C LYS A 153 -4.77 14.66 25.09
N VAL A 154 -4.08 14.29 24.02
CA VAL A 154 -2.92 15.04 23.51
C VAL A 154 -3.34 15.77 22.24
N VAL A 155 -3.02 17.06 22.17
CA VAL A 155 -3.21 17.89 20.98
C VAL A 155 -1.86 18.39 20.52
N ASN A 156 -1.49 18.06 19.28
CA ASN A 156 -0.29 18.58 18.61
C ASN A 156 -0.70 19.15 17.26
N LYS A 157 -0.64 20.46 17.09
CA LYS A 157 -1.11 21.17 15.88
C LYS A 157 -2.56 20.81 15.54
N LYS A 158 -2.77 20.02 14.45
CA LYS A 158 -4.08 19.56 13.99
C LYS A 158 -4.41 18.13 14.41
N THR A 159 -3.41 17.40 14.96
CA THR A 159 -3.56 16.02 15.39
C THR A 159 -4.05 15.98 16.83
N THR A 160 -5.05 15.14 17.08
CA THR A 160 -5.58 14.87 18.42
C THR A 160 -5.50 13.39 18.70
N VAL A 161 -4.92 13.00 19.83
CA VAL A 161 -4.89 11.60 20.29
C VAL A 161 -5.59 11.52 21.63
N THR A 162 -6.46 10.53 21.78
CA THR A 162 -7.14 10.23 23.06
C THR A 162 -6.94 8.77 23.43
N SER A 163 -6.82 8.49 24.73
CA SER A 163 -6.80 7.12 25.26
C SER A 163 -7.29 7.08 26.69
N LYS A 164 -7.50 5.87 27.22
CA LYS A 164 -7.89 5.69 28.62
C LYS A 164 -6.70 5.84 29.57
N GLU A 165 -5.52 5.40 29.15
CA GLU A 165 -4.28 5.44 29.91
C GLU A 165 -3.14 5.87 29.00
N GLY A 166 -2.08 6.47 29.59
CA GLY A 166 -0.88 6.78 28.82
C GLY A 166 0.27 7.20 29.69
N THR A 167 1.46 7.13 29.11
CA THR A 167 2.75 7.49 29.71
C THR A 167 3.45 8.49 28.78
N TYR A 168 3.77 9.66 29.30
CA TYR A 168 4.57 10.69 28.60
C TYR A 168 6.02 10.61 29.06
N TYR A 169 6.94 10.59 28.12
CA TYR A 169 8.40 10.60 28.32
C TYR A 169 8.96 11.95 27.85
N GLU A 170 9.29 12.81 28.80
CA GLU A 170 9.75 14.16 28.48
C GLU A 170 11.03 14.19 27.65
N ALA A 171 12.00 13.33 27.97
CA ALA A 171 13.31 13.29 27.31
C ALA A 171 13.24 12.98 25.80
N THR A 172 12.32 12.10 25.39
CA THR A 172 12.16 11.68 24.01
C THR A 172 10.97 12.34 23.32
N LYS A 173 10.11 13.02 24.07
CA LYS A 173 8.82 13.58 23.60
C LYS A 173 7.85 12.50 23.09
N ASP A 174 8.01 11.27 23.58
CA ASP A 174 7.13 10.15 23.28
C ASP A 174 5.93 10.11 24.22
N VAL A 175 4.77 9.76 23.69
CA VAL A 175 3.59 9.40 24.46
C VAL A 175 3.16 8.00 24.11
N TYR A 176 3.19 7.11 25.08
CA TYR A 176 2.68 5.75 24.94
C TYR A 176 1.22 5.67 25.38
N PHE A 177 0.32 5.69 24.42
CA PHE A 177 -1.13 5.59 24.65
C PHE A 177 -1.56 4.13 24.80
N LYS A 178 -2.46 3.87 25.73
CA LYS A 178 -2.99 2.53 26.03
C LYS A 178 -4.51 2.59 26.22
N LYS A 179 -5.17 1.51 25.80
CA LYS A 179 -6.61 1.25 25.94
C LYS A 179 -7.49 2.27 25.21
N ASN A 180 -8.17 1.79 24.18
CA ASN A 180 -9.11 2.56 23.37
C ASN A 180 -8.49 3.83 22.75
N VAL A 181 -7.33 3.67 22.15
CA VAL A 181 -6.63 4.79 21.50
C VAL A 181 -7.40 5.23 20.26
N LYS A 182 -7.64 6.52 20.14
CA LYS A 182 -8.17 7.17 18.94
C LYS A 182 -7.28 8.35 18.58
N LEU A 183 -6.72 8.31 17.36
CA LEU A 183 -6.01 9.43 16.78
C LEU A 183 -6.88 10.02 15.67
N LYS A 184 -7.00 11.34 15.67
CA LYS A 184 -7.73 12.11 14.67
C LYS A 184 -6.82 13.17 14.09
N ASP A 185 -6.63 13.11 12.76
CA ASP A 185 -5.86 14.05 11.97
C ASP A 185 -6.68 14.41 10.72
N PRO A 186 -6.50 15.58 10.08
CA PRO A 186 -7.21 15.91 8.84
C PRO A 186 -7.02 14.90 7.70
N ALA A 187 -5.89 14.17 7.68
CA ALA A 187 -5.57 13.19 6.65
C ALA A 187 -6.15 11.79 6.95
N TYR A 188 -6.35 11.43 8.23
CA TYR A 188 -6.86 10.12 8.62
C TYR A 188 -7.36 10.05 10.07
N GLU A 189 -8.18 9.05 10.34
CA GLU A 189 -8.58 8.64 11.68
C GLU A 189 -8.04 7.24 11.96
N LEU A 190 -7.55 7.02 13.20
CA LEU A 190 -6.96 5.74 13.61
C LEU A 190 -7.57 5.28 14.93
N THR A 191 -7.78 3.98 15.04
CA THR A 191 -8.15 3.31 16.30
C THR A 191 -7.21 2.14 16.57
N ALA A 192 -6.76 1.99 17.83
CA ALA A 192 -5.87 0.92 18.27
C ALA A 192 -6.04 0.67 19.77
N ASP A 193 -5.52 -0.46 20.27
CA ASP A 193 -5.40 -0.68 21.71
C ASP A 193 -4.22 0.08 22.30
N SER A 194 -3.13 0.18 21.55
CA SER A 194 -1.93 0.91 21.98
C SER A 194 -1.26 1.58 20.79
N LEU A 195 -0.70 2.75 21.04
CA LEU A 195 -0.02 3.60 20.06
C LEU A 195 1.16 4.30 20.73
N LEU A 196 2.31 4.32 20.10
CA LEU A 196 3.41 5.21 20.45
C LEU A 196 3.37 6.43 19.51
N TYR A 197 3.31 7.62 20.05
CA TYR A 197 3.32 8.87 19.29
C TYR A 197 4.42 9.79 19.77
N ASN A 198 5.25 10.25 18.87
CA ASN A 198 6.29 11.23 19.17
C ASN A 198 5.83 12.62 18.75
N SER A 199 5.78 13.56 19.70
CA SER A 199 5.27 14.91 19.45
C SER A 199 6.27 15.83 18.73
N ASP A 200 7.57 15.50 18.72
CA ASP A 200 8.61 16.31 18.08
C ASP A 200 8.72 16.02 16.57
N ASN A 201 8.75 14.75 16.19
CA ASN A 201 8.87 14.32 14.78
C ASN A 201 7.52 13.93 14.14
N GLU A 202 6.43 13.95 14.90
CA GLU A 202 5.07 13.64 14.46
C GLU A 202 4.94 12.19 13.90
N LEU A 203 5.66 11.25 14.54
CA LEU A 203 5.67 9.84 14.19
C LEU A 203 4.65 9.06 15.03
N ALA A 204 3.70 8.39 14.39
CA ALA A 204 2.78 7.45 15.00
C ALA A 204 3.22 6.02 14.71
N THR A 205 3.64 5.28 15.75
CA THR A 205 4.11 3.89 15.63
C THR A 205 3.04 2.93 16.11
N PHE A 206 2.66 1.98 15.26
CA PHE A 206 1.65 0.96 15.52
C PHE A 206 2.31 -0.26 16.17
N ILE A 207 1.82 -0.66 17.32
CA ILE A 207 2.37 -1.77 18.11
C ILE A 207 1.32 -2.83 18.43
N THR A 208 0.08 -2.60 18.02
CA THR A 208 -1.06 -3.52 18.16
C THR A 208 -1.93 -3.49 16.92
N ASN A 209 -3.01 -4.30 16.90
CA ASN A 209 -4.00 -4.23 15.84
C ASN A 209 -4.53 -2.79 15.70
N THR A 210 -4.31 -2.23 14.53
CA THR A 210 -4.63 -0.85 14.20
C THR A 210 -5.55 -0.81 13.00
N PHE A 211 -6.60 0.00 13.09
CA PHE A 211 -7.52 0.29 12.01
C PHE A 211 -7.46 1.77 11.67
N ILE A 212 -7.24 2.08 10.40
CA ILE A 212 -7.08 3.45 9.89
C ILE A 212 -8.10 3.69 8.79
N ILE A 213 -8.72 4.87 8.78
CA ILE A 213 -9.54 5.38 7.68
C ILE A 213 -8.93 6.69 7.23
N ASP A 214 -8.55 6.80 5.98
CA ASP A 214 -8.05 8.06 5.43
C ASP A 214 -9.18 9.00 4.95
N SER A 215 -8.81 10.23 4.61
CA SER A 215 -9.75 11.26 4.15
C SER A 215 -10.49 10.91 2.84
N THR A 216 -10.04 9.90 2.09
CA THR A 216 -10.69 9.40 0.87
C THR A 216 -11.67 8.26 1.13
N GLY A 217 -11.72 7.75 2.36
CA GLY A 217 -12.52 6.59 2.77
C GLY A 217 -11.82 5.25 2.58
N ARG A 218 -10.53 5.24 2.20
CA ARG A 218 -9.71 4.04 2.13
C ARG A 218 -9.45 3.52 3.55
N THR A 219 -9.59 2.23 3.75
CA THR A 219 -9.39 1.58 5.04
C THR A 219 -8.12 0.74 5.06
N ILE A 220 -7.40 0.77 6.18
CA ILE A 220 -6.15 0.04 6.39
C ILE A 220 -6.26 -0.73 7.69
N LYS A 221 -5.94 -2.02 7.66
CA LYS A 221 -5.79 -2.88 8.84
C LYS A 221 -4.35 -3.34 8.91
N THR A 222 -3.69 -3.10 10.03
CA THR A 222 -2.29 -3.50 10.25
C THR A 222 -2.08 -3.92 11.69
N ARG A 223 -0.94 -4.57 11.98
CA ARG A 223 -0.54 -4.97 13.34
C ARG A 223 0.71 -4.27 13.82
N GLU A 224 1.53 -3.81 12.88
CA GLU A 224 2.72 -3.03 13.20
C GLU A 224 3.06 -2.10 12.04
N GLY A 225 3.95 -1.14 12.30
CA GLY A 225 4.39 -0.16 11.33
C GLY A 225 4.39 1.23 11.90
N PHE A 226 4.45 2.22 11.03
CA PHE A 226 4.40 3.63 11.44
C PHE A 226 3.75 4.50 10.36
N TYR A 227 3.30 5.65 10.79
CA TYR A 227 2.94 6.77 9.93
C TYR A 227 3.72 8.01 10.35
N ASP A 228 4.52 8.52 9.43
CA ASP A 228 5.24 9.78 9.56
C ASP A 228 4.36 10.91 8.99
N LEU A 229 3.69 11.62 9.88
CA LEU A 229 2.76 12.71 9.53
C LEU A 229 3.47 13.90 8.89
N LYS A 230 4.71 14.16 9.32
CA LYS A 230 5.51 15.28 8.85
C LYS A 230 5.97 15.09 7.40
N ASN A 231 6.39 13.88 7.04
CA ASN A 231 6.93 13.56 5.72
C ASN A 231 5.91 12.84 4.83
N HIS A 232 4.70 12.58 5.31
CA HIS A 232 3.63 11.88 4.61
C HIS A 232 4.05 10.49 4.08
N ARG A 233 4.75 9.72 4.93
CA ARG A 233 5.21 8.37 4.65
C ARG A 233 4.61 7.38 5.63
N ALA A 234 4.30 6.19 5.15
CA ALA A 234 3.81 5.12 5.99
C ALA A 234 4.43 3.78 5.61
N GLN A 235 4.62 2.94 6.62
CA GLN A 235 4.96 1.54 6.46
C GLN A 235 4.03 0.72 7.33
N PHE A 236 3.48 -0.36 6.76
CA PHE A 236 2.60 -1.31 7.42
C PHE A 236 3.17 -2.70 7.29
N GLY A 237 3.31 -3.42 8.40
CA GLY A 237 3.86 -4.77 8.48
C GLY A 237 2.89 -5.80 9.03
N LYS A 238 3.35 -7.05 9.12
CA LYS A 238 2.57 -8.21 9.61
C LYS A 238 1.26 -8.42 8.87
N ARG A 239 1.37 -8.49 7.55
CA ARG A 239 0.26 -8.79 6.65
C ARG A 239 -0.85 -7.73 6.64
N PRO A 240 -0.54 -6.45 6.39
CA PRO A 240 -1.54 -5.40 6.27
C PRO A 240 -2.53 -5.69 5.13
N THR A 241 -3.75 -5.17 5.32
CA THR A 241 -4.80 -5.21 4.29
C THR A 241 -5.32 -3.80 4.08
N ILE A 242 -5.32 -3.36 2.82
CA ILE A 242 -5.82 -2.04 2.41
C ILE A 242 -6.98 -2.25 1.46
N THR A 243 -8.08 -1.57 1.72
CA THR A 243 -9.30 -1.66 0.91
C THR A 243 -9.74 -0.27 0.46
N ASP A 244 -9.97 -0.11 -0.84
CA ASP A 244 -10.50 1.12 -1.47
C ASP A 244 -11.48 0.73 -2.59
N LYS A 245 -12.73 1.19 -2.50
CA LYS A 245 -13.76 1.11 -3.58
C LYS A 245 -13.86 -0.23 -4.31
N GLY A 246 -13.75 -1.35 -3.59
CA GLY A 246 -13.83 -2.70 -4.18
C GLY A 246 -12.48 -3.32 -4.56
N GLU A 247 -11.41 -2.54 -4.47
CA GLU A 247 -10.04 -3.02 -4.57
C GLU A 247 -9.48 -3.37 -3.19
N THR A 248 -8.73 -4.44 -3.10
CA THR A 248 -8.05 -4.85 -1.86
C THR A 248 -6.64 -5.28 -2.17
N ILE A 249 -5.67 -4.76 -1.42
CA ILE A 249 -4.28 -5.22 -1.46
C ILE A 249 -3.85 -5.75 -0.10
N THR A 250 -3.18 -6.90 -0.12
CA THR A 250 -2.58 -7.53 1.06
C THR A 250 -1.17 -7.98 0.71
N ALA A 251 -0.18 -7.71 1.57
CA ALA A 251 1.20 -8.17 1.40
C ALA A 251 1.85 -8.39 2.76
N ASN A 252 3.09 -8.92 2.82
CA ASN A 252 3.80 -9.01 4.07
C ASN A 252 4.08 -7.62 4.63
N ASP A 253 4.54 -6.69 3.74
CA ASP A 253 4.80 -5.29 4.05
C ASP A 253 4.26 -4.39 2.94
N ILE A 254 3.74 -3.22 3.31
CA ILE A 254 3.27 -2.21 2.36
C ILE A 254 3.83 -0.85 2.78
N HIS A 255 4.45 -0.15 1.84
CA HIS A 255 5.03 1.17 2.01
C HIS A 255 4.29 2.19 1.16
N PHE A 256 4.11 3.38 1.71
CA PHE A 256 3.53 4.54 1.00
C PHE A 256 4.43 5.75 1.13
N ASP A 257 4.50 6.53 0.06
CA ASP A 257 5.06 7.87 0.04
C ASP A 257 4.11 8.78 -0.76
N ASP A 258 3.28 9.52 -0.05
CA ASP A 258 2.29 10.41 -0.67
C ASP A 258 2.97 11.58 -1.41
N SER A 259 4.21 11.95 -1.04
CA SER A 259 4.97 13.02 -1.68
C SER A 259 5.34 12.66 -3.12
N THR A 260 5.69 11.39 -3.36
CA THR A 260 6.00 10.85 -4.69
C THR A 260 4.81 10.18 -5.36
N GLY A 261 3.80 9.80 -4.58
CA GLY A 261 2.65 8.99 -5.01
C GLY A 261 3.00 7.51 -5.18
N MET A 262 4.16 7.07 -4.66
CA MET A 262 4.61 5.69 -4.74
C MET A 262 4.00 4.82 -3.65
N SER A 263 3.63 3.61 -4.04
CA SER A 263 3.19 2.54 -3.13
C SER A 263 3.91 1.26 -3.51
N ILE A 264 4.48 0.55 -2.53
CA ILE A 264 5.24 -0.67 -2.73
C ILE A 264 4.69 -1.74 -1.80
N ALA A 265 4.28 -2.87 -2.36
CA ALA A 265 3.85 -4.05 -1.61
C ALA A 265 4.87 -5.18 -1.83
N VAL A 266 5.39 -5.72 -0.73
CA VAL A 266 6.50 -6.68 -0.74
C VAL A 266 6.08 -7.97 -0.04
N GLY A 267 6.40 -9.10 -0.66
CA GLY A 267 6.22 -10.45 -0.14
C GLY A 267 4.77 -10.93 -0.18
N ASN A 268 4.51 -11.97 -0.98
CA ASN A 268 3.19 -12.60 -1.13
C ASN A 268 2.07 -11.57 -1.33
N ALA A 269 2.32 -10.58 -2.18
CA ALA A 269 1.34 -9.53 -2.46
C ALA A 269 0.17 -10.08 -3.29
N VAL A 270 -1.04 -9.75 -2.86
CA VAL A 270 -2.29 -10.12 -3.53
C VAL A 270 -3.13 -8.87 -3.70
N PHE A 271 -3.38 -8.50 -4.93
CA PHE A 271 -4.31 -7.44 -5.31
C PHE A 271 -5.59 -8.07 -5.87
N ASN A 272 -6.74 -7.67 -5.35
CA ASN A 272 -8.06 -8.08 -5.82
C ASN A 272 -8.86 -6.85 -6.23
N ASP A 273 -9.38 -6.88 -7.45
CA ASP A 273 -10.41 -5.95 -7.95
C ASP A 273 -11.71 -6.72 -8.17
N THR A 274 -12.69 -6.47 -7.32
CA THR A 274 -14.00 -7.13 -7.37
C THR A 274 -14.89 -6.60 -8.48
N VAL A 275 -14.65 -5.37 -8.96
CA VAL A 275 -15.40 -4.76 -10.05
C VAL A 275 -15.00 -5.38 -11.39
N GLN A 276 -13.71 -5.59 -11.59
CA GLN A 276 -13.18 -6.20 -12.82
C GLN A 276 -13.06 -7.72 -12.73
N ASN A 277 -13.32 -8.34 -11.58
CA ASN A 277 -13.08 -9.75 -11.32
C ASN A 277 -11.63 -10.18 -11.59
N LEU A 278 -10.67 -9.32 -11.20
CA LEU A 278 -9.25 -9.54 -11.39
C LEU A 278 -8.57 -9.81 -10.06
N THR A 279 -7.70 -10.80 -10.04
CA THR A 279 -6.73 -11.02 -8.95
C THR A 279 -5.33 -11.00 -9.55
N LEU A 280 -4.42 -10.27 -8.92
CA LEU A 280 -3.00 -10.30 -9.26
C LEU A 280 -2.22 -10.74 -8.03
N ILE A 281 -1.31 -11.68 -8.20
CA ILE A 281 -0.43 -12.22 -7.17
C ILE A 281 1.01 -11.97 -7.62
N SER A 282 1.88 -11.49 -6.75
CA SER A 282 3.34 -11.42 -7.00
C SER A 282 4.11 -11.21 -5.69
N ASN A 283 5.44 -11.26 -5.71
CA ASN A 283 6.24 -10.93 -4.54
C ASN A 283 6.59 -9.44 -4.45
N LEU A 284 6.55 -8.71 -5.56
CA LEU A 284 6.77 -7.27 -5.59
C LEU A 284 5.72 -6.58 -6.47
N MET A 285 5.00 -5.63 -5.91
CA MET A 285 4.09 -4.73 -6.62
C MET A 285 4.47 -3.28 -6.33
N ILE A 286 4.56 -2.47 -7.37
CA ILE A 286 4.87 -1.04 -7.29
C ILE A 286 3.79 -0.28 -8.05
N ALA A 287 3.14 0.64 -7.39
CA ALA A 287 2.18 1.55 -8.00
C ALA A 287 2.64 2.99 -7.86
N ASN A 288 2.42 3.80 -8.89
CA ASN A 288 2.61 5.24 -8.82
C ASN A 288 1.28 5.93 -9.16
N LYS A 289 0.63 6.49 -8.15
CA LYS A 289 -0.67 7.15 -8.28
C LYS A 289 -0.60 8.40 -9.16
N LYS A 290 0.51 9.16 -9.09
CA LYS A 290 0.67 10.40 -9.88
C LYS A 290 0.89 10.11 -11.36
N ALA A 291 1.70 9.09 -11.66
CA ALA A 291 1.94 8.63 -13.02
C ALA A 291 0.86 7.66 -13.53
N ASN A 292 -0.03 7.20 -12.66
CA ASN A 292 -1.05 6.19 -12.92
C ASN A 292 -0.47 4.91 -13.55
N THR A 293 0.68 4.45 -13.04
CA THR A 293 1.38 3.25 -13.47
C THR A 293 1.36 2.17 -12.40
N PHE A 294 1.46 0.93 -12.85
CA PHE A 294 1.54 -0.24 -12.01
C PHE A 294 2.55 -1.25 -12.57
N LEU A 295 3.38 -1.80 -11.71
CA LEU A 295 4.37 -2.82 -12.03
C LEU A 295 4.24 -3.97 -11.04
N ALA A 296 4.24 -5.22 -11.54
CA ALA A 296 4.38 -6.40 -10.72
C ALA A 296 5.51 -7.28 -11.27
N THR A 297 6.37 -7.75 -10.40
CA THR A 297 7.52 -8.61 -10.72
C THR A 297 7.65 -9.72 -9.68
N GLU A 298 8.63 -10.60 -9.86
CA GLU A 298 8.86 -11.74 -8.98
C GLU A 298 7.65 -12.68 -8.95
N LYS A 299 7.48 -13.41 -10.04
CA LYS A 299 6.39 -14.36 -10.30
C LYS A 299 4.99 -13.72 -10.31
N PRO A 300 4.73 -12.72 -11.15
CA PRO A 300 3.40 -12.17 -11.27
C PRO A 300 2.44 -13.17 -11.92
N LEU A 301 1.25 -13.33 -11.34
CA LEU A 301 0.17 -14.14 -11.86
C LEU A 301 -1.13 -13.34 -11.89
N ILE A 302 -1.66 -13.07 -13.06
CA ILE A 302 -2.96 -12.46 -13.26
C ILE A 302 -4.01 -13.56 -13.37
N ILE A 303 -5.11 -13.42 -12.65
CA ILE A 303 -6.28 -14.29 -12.70
C ILE A 303 -7.49 -13.46 -13.08
N LEU A 304 -8.02 -13.67 -14.27
CA LEU A 304 -9.29 -13.08 -14.72
C LEU A 304 -10.41 -14.07 -14.45
N LYS A 305 -11.21 -13.81 -13.42
CA LYS A 305 -12.30 -14.69 -13.02
C LYS A 305 -13.49 -14.57 -13.98
N GLN A 306 -14.00 -15.70 -14.42
CA GLN A 306 -15.22 -15.82 -15.23
C GLN A 306 -16.14 -16.87 -14.61
N ASP A 307 -17.42 -16.88 -15.00
CA ASP A 307 -18.44 -17.74 -14.38
C ASP A 307 -18.11 -19.25 -14.41
N LYS A 308 -17.48 -19.73 -15.48
CA LYS A 308 -17.19 -21.15 -15.69
C LYS A 308 -15.74 -21.48 -15.99
N ASP A 309 -14.94 -20.49 -16.41
CA ASP A 309 -13.55 -20.68 -16.81
C ASP A 309 -12.77 -19.43 -16.44
N SER A 310 -11.64 -19.58 -15.76
CA SER A 310 -10.76 -18.46 -15.40
C SER A 310 -9.55 -18.45 -16.32
N ILE A 311 -9.12 -17.25 -16.70
CA ILE A 311 -7.91 -17.07 -17.49
C ILE A 311 -6.76 -16.73 -16.55
N TYR A 312 -5.69 -17.49 -16.61
CA TYR A 312 -4.46 -17.31 -15.85
C TYR A 312 -3.37 -16.83 -16.80
N ILE A 313 -2.69 -15.75 -16.46
CA ILE A 313 -1.63 -15.16 -17.29
C ILE A 313 -0.43 -14.86 -16.40
N THR A 314 0.75 -15.32 -16.81
CA THR A 314 2.02 -15.04 -16.12
C THR A 314 3.10 -14.61 -17.10
N GLY A 315 4.16 -14.06 -16.59
CA GLY A 315 5.41 -13.68 -17.27
C GLY A 315 6.41 -13.22 -16.22
N ASP A 316 7.57 -12.73 -16.62
CA ASP A 316 8.57 -12.26 -15.65
C ASP A 316 8.17 -10.89 -15.04
N THR A 317 7.50 -10.05 -15.85
CA THR A 317 7.10 -8.70 -15.47
C THR A 317 5.73 -8.36 -16.07
N VAL A 318 4.88 -7.75 -15.25
CA VAL A 318 3.58 -7.18 -15.64
C VAL A 318 3.63 -5.69 -15.41
N TYR A 319 3.42 -4.90 -16.46
CA TYR A 319 3.36 -3.46 -16.41
C TYR A 319 2.02 -2.95 -16.95
N SER A 320 1.43 -1.97 -16.29
CA SER A 320 0.18 -1.33 -16.73
C SER A 320 0.25 0.18 -16.58
N ALA A 321 -0.25 0.90 -17.58
CA ALA A 321 -0.35 2.35 -17.56
C ALA A 321 -1.56 2.83 -18.38
N ASN A 322 -1.85 4.11 -18.28
CA ASN A 322 -2.85 4.73 -19.14
C ASN A 322 -2.35 4.82 -20.59
N ILE A 323 -3.26 4.63 -21.53
CA ILE A 323 -2.97 4.84 -22.94
C ILE A 323 -2.69 6.33 -23.17
N PRO A 324 -1.55 6.67 -23.81
CA PRO A 324 -1.19 8.06 -24.05
C PRO A 324 -2.26 8.82 -24.84
N ASP A 325 -2.52 10.07 -24.49
CA ASP A 325 -3.46 10.95 -25.17
C ASP A 325 -3.18 11.08 -26.67
N SER A 326 -1.92 10.99 -27.08
CA SER A 326 -1.51 11.02 -28.50
C SER A 326 -2.08 9.85 -29.31
N ILE A 327 -2.36 8.71 -28.66
CA ILE A 327 -3.01 7.54 -29.29
C ILE A 327 -4.53 7.73 -29.29
N LEU A 328 -5.10 8.27 -28.22
CA LEU A 328 -6.55 8.50 -28.07
C LEU A 328 -7.09 9.55 -29.06
N ARG A 329 -6.25 10.48 -29.49
CA ARG A 329 -6.63 11.61 -30.38
C ARG A 329 -6.36 11.37 -31.85
N LYS A 330 -5.88 10.18 -32.29
CA LYS A 330 -5.73 9.90 -33.71
C LYS A 330 -7.12 9.81 -34.36
N PRO A 331 -7.41 10.65 -35.38
CA PRO A 331 -8.64 10.48 -36.15
C PRO A 331 -8.56 9.11 -36.85
N ASP A 332 -9.59 8.27 -36.70
CA ASP A 332 -9.75 7.12 -37.56
C ASP A 332 -9.84 7.63 -39.00
N SER A 333 -8.94 7.19 -39.87
CA SER A 333 -8.86 7.59 -41.28
C SER A 333 -10.00 7.03 -42.16
N VAL A 334 -11.03 6.44 -41.54
CA VAL A 334 -12.23 5.97 -42.19
C VAL A 334 -13.43 6.79 -41.70
N GLN A 335 -13.90 7.70 -42.54
CA GLN A 335 -15.11 8.52 -42.38
C GLN A 335 -15.08 9.79 -41.54
N GLY A 336 -14.02 10.59 -41.50
CA GLY A 336 -14.16 12.02 -41.21
C GLY A 336 -14.78 12.46 -39.85
N MET A 337 -15.10 11.57 -38.96
CA MET A 337 -15.57 11.85 -37.61
C MET A 337 -14.49 11.44 -36.61
N ALA A 338 -13.80 12.42 -36.06
CA ALA A 338 -12.95 12.22 -34.89
C ALA A 338 -13.84 11.86 -33.70
N ILE A 339 -13.94 10.59 -33.35
CA ILE A 339 -14.50 10.16 -32.07
C ILE A 339 -13.42 10.49 -31.02
N VAL A 340 -13.46 11.70 -30.51
CA VAL A 340 -12.68 12.09 -29.34
C VAL A 340 -13.26 11.36 -28.15
N ARG A 341 -12.71 10.21 -27.79
CA ARG A 341 -12.97 9.55 -26.52
C ARG A 341 -12.23 10.33 -25.43
N THR A 342 -12.85 11.40 -24.94
CA THR A 342 -12.37 12.10 -23.75
C THR A 342 -12.58 11.17 -22.56
N ALA A 343 -11.51 10.88 -21.84
CA ALA A 343 -11.58 10.17 -20.58
C ALA A 343 -12.44 10.99 -19.60
N LYS A 344 -13.70 10.58 -19.41
CA LYS A 344 -14.57 11.15 -18.37
C LYS A 344 -14.12 10.78 -16.96
N ASN A 345 -13.29 9.76 -16.84
CA ASN A 345 -12.76 9.27 -15.56
C ASN A 345 -11.31 8.79 -15.76
N PRO A 346 -10.31 9.35 -15.03
CA PRO A 346 -8.92 8.91 -15.12
C PRO A 346 -8.71 7.45 -14.68
N ASN A 347 -9.68 6.85 -14.01
CA ASN A 347 -9.66 5.44 -13.57
C ASN A 347 -10.46 4.51 -14.49
N ASP A 348 -10.82 4.95 -15.71
CA ASP A 348 -11.50 4.09 -16.68
C ASP A 348 -10.52 3.02 -17.18
N SER A 349 -10.77 1.77 -16.80
CA SER A 349 -9.94 0.63 -17.20
C SER A 349 -9.89 0.40 -18.70
N SER A 350 -10.87 0.90 -19.46
CA SER A 350 -10.87 0.85 -20.93
C SER A 350 -9.76 1.72 -21.55
N LEU A 351 -9.21 2.66 -20.80
CA LEU A 351 -8.13 3.54 -21.23
C LEU A 351 -6.75 3.07 -20.77
N ARG A 352 -6.64 1.87 -20.25
CA ARG A 352 -5.37 1.29 -19.81
C ARG A 352 -4.86 0.24 -20.79
N TYR A 353 -3.54 0.10 -20.83
CA TYR A 353 -2.88 -1.03 -21.46
C TYR A 353 -2.14 -1.87 -20.42
N LEU A 354 -1.86 -3.10 -20.81
CA LEU A 354 -1.10 -4.08 -20.06
C LEU A 354 0.01 -4.62 -20.96
N GLN A 355 1.23 -4.64 -20.45
CA GLN A 355 2.38 -5.27 -21.07
C GLN A 355 2.91 -6.36 -20.15
N ILE A 356 3.17 -7.54 -20.73
CA ILE A 356 3.75 -8.66 -20.01
C ILE A 356 5.01 -9.06 -20.78
N TYR A 357 6.16 -9.04 -20.09
CA TYR A 357 7.47 -9.25 -20.67
C TYR A 357 8.08 -10.55 -20.20
N HIS A 358 8.63 -11.27 -21.15
CA HIS A 358 9.35 -12.51 -21.09
C HIS A 358 8.58 -13.68 -20.49
N HIS A 359 8.76 -14.83 -21.14
CA HIS A 359 8.19 -16.12 -20.72
C HIS A 359 6.67 -16.09 -20.48
N VAL A 360 5.93 -15.35 -21.32
CA VAL A 360 4.49 -15.25 -21.19
C VAL A 360 3.85 -16.61 -21.35
N ARG A 361 3.01 -16.99 -20.39
CA ARG A 361 2.21 -18.22 -20.41
C ARG A 361 0.76 -17.88 -20.05
N ILE A 362 -0.15 -18.39 -20.86
CA ILE A 362 -1.60 -18.18 -20.69
C ILE A 362 -2.25 -19.55 -20.60
N PHE A 363 -3.14 -19.70 -19.63
CA PHE A 363 -3.93 -20.91 -19.43
C PHE A 363 -5.40 -20.58 -19.22
N SER A 364 -6.27 -21.25 -19.94
CA SER A 364 -7.68 -21.48 -19.62
C SER A 364 -8.05 -22.90 -20.07
N ASP A 365 -9.21 -23.40 -19.66
CA ASP A 365 -9.65 -24.75 -20.06
C ASP A 365 -9.84 -24.90 -21.57
N SER A 366 -10.17 -23.80 -22.26
CA SER A 366 -10.46 -23.79 -23.69
C SER A 366 -9.28 -23.40 -24.58
N LEU A 367 -8.31 -22.61 -24.03
CA LEU A 367 -7.19 -22.05 -24.76
C LEU A 367 -5.94 -21.99 -23.88
N GLN A 368 -4.81 -22.43 -24.44
CA GLN A 368 -3.50 -22.19 -23.82
C GLN A 368 -2.62 -21.46 -24.82
N ALA A 369 -1.69 -20.63 -24.33
CA ALA A 369 -0.72 -19.97 -25.19
C ALA A 369 0.60 -19.70 -24.47
N VAL A 370 1.67 -19.59 -25.25
CA VAL A 370 2.98 -19.11 -24.81
C VAL A 370 3.51 -18.11 -25.82
N ALA A 371 4.24 -17.11 -25.34
CA ALA A 371 4.91 -16.10 -26.18
C ALA A 371 6.11 -15.54 -25.41
N ASP A 372 6.96 -14.75 -26.07
CA ASP A 372 7.95 -13.96 -25.33
C ASP A 372 7.30 -12.76 -24.63
N SER A 373 6.43 -12.04 -25.33
CA SER A 373 5.75 -10.88 -24.76
C SER A 373 4.28 -10.80 -25.18
N CYS A 374 3.49 -10.12 -24.35
CA CYS A 374 2.07 -9.88 -24.58
C CYS A 374 1.73 -8.41 -24.33
N TYR A 375 0.96 -7.82 -25.23
CA TYR A 375 0.36 -6.50 -25.08
C TYR A 375 -1.15 -6.61 -25.14
N TYR A 376 -1.85 -6.03 -24.18
CA TYR A 376 -3.31 -5.91 -24.16
C TYR A 376 -3.70 -4.45 -24.06
N SER A 377 -4.71 -4.04 -24.83
CA SER A 377 -5.29 -2.71 -24.76
C SER A 377 -6.77 -2.80 -24.38
N GLY A 378 -7.18 -2.02 -23.39
CA GLY A 378 -8.58 -1.90 -23.00
C GLY A 378 -9.45 -1.22 -24.08
N LEU A 379 -8.85 -0.44 -25.00
CA LEU A 379 -9.58 0.23 -26.08
C LEU A 379 -10.21 -0.75 -27.06
N ASP A 380 -9.49 -1.80 -27.41
CA ASP A 380 -9.88 -2.74 -28.45
C ASP A 380 -10.07 -4.17 -27.96
N SER A 381 -9.71 -4.43 -26.69
CA SER A 381 -9.82 -5.75 -26.06
C SER A 381 -9.07 -6.86 -26.79
N ILE A 382 -7.88 -6.52 -27.35
CA ILE A 382 -7.04 -7.45 -28.11
C ILE A 382 -5.79 -7.80 -27.31
N PHE A 383 -5.55 -9.11 -27.11
CA PHE A 383 -4.26 -9.64 -26.69
C PHE A 383 -3.36 -9.83 -27.91
N ARG A 384 -2.20 -9.20 -27.89
CA ARG A 384 -1.19 -9.30 -28.95
C ARG A 384 0.01 -10.06 -28.41
N LEU A 385 0.26 -11.23 -28.99
CA LEU A 385 1.36 -12.10 -28.62
C LEU A 385 2.46 -11.96 -29.66
N TYR A 386 3.67 -11.70 -29.21
CA TYR A 386 4.82 -11.43 -30.07
C TYR A 386 5.94 -12.45 -29.86
N THR A 387 6.78 -12.59 -30.89
CA THR A 387 7.99 -13.40 -30.90
C THR A 387 7.69 -14.90 -30.78
N ASN A 388 7.37 -15.50 -31.91
CA ASN A 388 7.08 -16.94 -32.05
C ASN A 388 6.02 -17.47 -31.08
N PRO A 389 4.85 -16.84 -31.00
CA PRO A 389 3.77 -17.32 -30.17
C PRO A 389 3.26 -18.68 -30.59
N ILE A 390 2.82 -19.46 -29.61
CA ILE A 390 2.15 -20.73 -29.82
C ILE A 390 0.83 -20.70 -29.05
N ALA A 391 -0.25 -21.13 -29.73
CA ALA A 391 -1.56 -21.28 -29.08
C ALA A 391 -2.06 -22.72 -29.28
N TRP A 392 -2.78 -23.26 -28.30
CA TRP A 392 -3.43 -24.56 -28.34
C TRP A 392 -4.92 -24.41 -28.05
N ALA A 393 -5.74 -24.93 -28.95
CA ALA A 393 -7.21 -24.95 -28.81
C ALA A 393 -7.78 -26.17 -29.51
N GLY A 394 -8.74 -26.86 -28.90
CA GLY A 394 -9.44 -27.99 -29.52
C GLY A 394 -8.55 -29.15 -29.98
N GLY A 395 -7.37 -29.34 -29.36
CA GLY A 395 -6.40 -30.37 -29.75
C GLY A 395 -5.46 -29.97 -30.91
N TYR A 396 -5.54 -28.74 -31.36
CA TYR A 396 -4.67 -28.17 -32.40
C TYR A 396 -3.68 -27.18 -31.79
N GLN A 397 -2.45 -27.21 -32.30
CA GLN A 397 -1.41 -26.23 -32.09
C GLN A 397 -1.42 -25.23 -33.24
N VAL A 398 -1.36 -23.96 -32.93
CA VAL A 398 -1.25 -22.87 -33.91
C VAL A 398 0.04 -22.10 -33.62
N THR A 399 0.84 -21.85 -34.67
CA THR A 399 2.08 -21.05 -34.59
C THR A 399 2.06 -19.97 -35.68
N GLY A 400 2.87 -18.94 -35.49
CA GLY A 400 3.10 -17.85 -36.45
C GLY A 400 4.06 -16.83 -35.85
N ASP A 401 4.34 -15.76 -36.58
CA ASP A 401 5.29 -14.73 -36.10
C ASP A 401 4.67 -13.80 -35.07
N THR A 402 3.37 -13.50 -35.23
CA THR A 402 2.57 -12.67 -34.33
C THR A 402 1.13 -13.18 -34.29
N MET A 403 0.51 -13.14 -33.10
CA MET A 403 -0.90 -13.54 -32.92
C MET A 403 -1.70 -12.45 -32.23
N PHE A 404 -2.89 -12.16 -32.72
CA PHE A 404 -3.88 -11.29 -32.11
C PHE A 404 -5.11 -12.11 -31.71
N LEU A 405 -5.36 -12.17 -30.41
CA LEU A 405 -6.57 -12.78 -29.85
C LEU A 405 -7.56 -11.66 -29.50
N TYR A 406 -8.59 -11.55 -30.29
CA TYR A 406 -9.72 -10.65 -30.05
C TYR A 406 -10.64 -11.28 -28.99
N THR A 407 -11.07 -10.50 -28.05
CA THR A 407 -12.02 -10.96 -27.03
C THR A 407 -13.32 -10.17 -27.09
N LYS A 408 -14.43 -10.86 -26.85
CA LYS A 408 -15.76 -10.26 -26.71
C LYS A 408 -16.43 -10.81 -25.45
N ASN A 409 -16.90 -9.90 -24.57
CA ASN A 409 -17.46 -10.30 -23.29
C ASN A 409 -16.49 -11.21 -22.48
N LYS A 410 -15.20 -10.87 -22.49
CA LYS A 410 -14.09 -11.60 -21.83
C LYS A 410 -13.86 -13.03 -22.36
N LYS A 411 -14.47 -13.43 -23.47
CA LYS A 411 -14.27 -14.74 -24.11
C LYS A 411 -13.53 -14.59 -25.43
N PRO A 412 -12.74 -15.59 -25.87
CA PRO A 412 -12.18 -15.61 -27.21
C PRO A 412 -13.27 -15.47 -28.27
N ASP A 413 -13.07 -14.56 -29.22
CA ASP A 413 -13.97 -14.28 -30.34
C ASP A 413 -13.30 -14.60 -31.68
N ARG A 414 -12.06 -14.12 -31.86
CA ARG A 414 -11.28 -14.33 -33.07
C ARG A 414 -9.80 -14.40 -32.76
N LEU A 415 -9.10 -15.34 -33.42
CA LEU A 415 -7.64 -15.42 -33.47
C LEU A 415 -7.18 -15.00 -34.86
N TYR A 416 -6.25 -14.05 -34.95
CA TYR A 416 -5.58 -13.69 -36.19
C TYR A 416 -4.08 -13.93 -36.07
N VAL A 417 -3.53 -14.72 -36.98
CA VAL A 417 -2.10 -15.04 -37.03
C VAL A 417 -1.50 -14.36 -38.24
N PHE A 418 -0.49 -13.56 -38.01
CA PHE A 418 0.27 -12.85 -39.04
C PHE A 418 1.50 -13.67 -39.39
N GLU A 419 1.70 -13.86 -40.66
CA GLU A 419 2.85 -14.49 -41.30
C GLU A 419 3.24 -15.87 -40.74
N ASN A 420 3.72 -16.72 -41.61
CA ASN A 420 4.18 -18.06 -41.27
C ASN A 420 3.18 -18.90 -40.45
N SER A 421 1.89 -18.70 -40.69
CA SER A 421 0.87 -19.40 -39.92
C SER A 421 0.92 -20.91 -40.19
N LEU A 422 0.93 -21.73 -39.13
CA LEU A 422 0.88 -23.17 -39.19
C LEU A 422 -0.06 -23.72 -38.12
N VAL A 423 -1.03 -24.52 -38.55
CA VAL A 423 -1.93 -25.29 -37.68
C VAL A 423 -1.50 -26.75 -37.72
N VAL A 424 -1.31 -27.37 -36.56
CA VAL A 424 -0.96 -28.80 -36.45
C VAL A 424 -1.92 -29.49 -35.50
N GLY A 425 -2.49 -30.61 -35.93
CA GLY A 425 -3.30 -31.47 -35.07
C GLY A 425 -2.78 -32.92 -35.15
N LYS A 426 -2.60 -33.54 -33.98
CA LYS A 426 -2.15 -34.94 -33.92
C LYS A 426 -3.29 -35.88 -34.30
N ALA A 427 -3.15 -36.59 -35.42
CA ALA A 427 -4.12 -37.57 -35.88
C ALA A 427 -3.87 -38.97 -35.28
N TYR A 428 -2.58 -39.37 -35.20
CA TYR A 428 -2.12 -40.64 -34.61
C TYR A 428 -0.62 -40.52 -34.27
N THR A 429 -0.01 -41.60 -33.81
CA THR A 429 1.45 -41.65 -33.58
C THR A 429 2.19 -41.31 -34.86
N ASN A 430 3.01 -40.27 -34.86
CA ASN A 430 3.76 -39.73 -36.01
C ASN A 430 2.91 -39.25 -37.20
N MET A 431 1.58 -39.20 -37.08
CA MET A 431 0.68 -38.66 -38.12
C MET A 431 0.12 -37.31 -37.61
N PHE A 432 0.34 -36.25 -38.39
CA PHE A 432 -0.08 -34.91 -38.05
C PHE A 432 -0.83 -34.24 -39.19
N ASN A 433 -2.06 -33.85 -38.93
CA ASN A 433 -2.79 -32.98 -39.85
C ASN A 433 -2.14 -31.58 -39.76
N GLN A 434 -1.81 -30.99 -40.89
CA GLN A 434 -1.08 -29.74 -40.95
C GLN A 434 -1.72 -28.82 -41.99
N ILE A 435 -1.86 -27.55 -41.68
CA ILE A 435 -2.30 -26.52 -42.61
C ILE A 435 -1.45 -25.29 -42.41
N LYS A 436 -0.81 -24.85 -43.47
CA LYS A 436 0.08 -23.70 -43.49
C LYS A 436 -0.49 -22.62 -44.39
N GLY A 437 -0.17 -21.38 -44.16
CA GLY A 437 -0.45 -20.23 -45.00
C GLY A 437 0.27 -18.99 -44.56
N ASN A 438 0.15 -17.91 -45.32
CA ASN A 438 0.72 -16.63 -44.89
C ASN A 438 -0.02 -16.08 -43.65
N THR A 439 -1.35 -16.16 -43.65
CA THR A 439 -2.18 -15.69 -42.53
C THR A 439 -3.22 -16.73 -42.14
N LEU A 440 -3.64 -16.71 -40.87
CA LEU A 440 -4.72 -17.54 -40.37
C LEU A 440 -5.74 -16.69 -39.60
N ASN A 441 -7.02 -16.90 -39.87
CA ASN A 441 -8.13 -16.42 -39.08
C ASN A 441 -8.86 -17.59 -38.43
N GLY A 442 -8.95 -17.62 -37.12
CA GLY A 442 -9.76 -18.55 -36.34
C GLY A 442 -10.94 -17.81 -35.71
N TYR A 443 -12.13 -18.38 -35.80
CA TYR A 443 -13.35 -17.81 -35.24
C TYR A 443 -13.91 -18.74 -34.17
N PHE A 444 -14.30 -18.13 -33.04
CA PHE A 444 -14.82 -18.87 -31.89
C PHE A 444 -16.32 -18.60 -31.72
N LYS A 445 -17.06 -19.63 -31.38
CA LYS A 445 -18.46 -19.53 -30.97
C LYS A 445 -18.58 -19.98 -29.51
N ASN A 446 -19.02 -19.07 -28.65
CA ASN A 446 -19.10 -19.31 -27.19
C ASN A 446 -17.76 -19.76 -26.55
N GLY A 447 -16.61 -19.26 -27.06
CA GLY A 447 -15.28 -19.61 -26.60
C GLY A 447 -14.71 -20.93 -27.13
N VAL A 448 -15.42 -21.62 -28.04
CA VAL A 448 -14.96 -22.85 -28.70
C VAL A 448 -14.67 -22.56 -30.17
N ILE A 449 -13.57 -23.12 -30.70
CA ILE A 449 -13.22 -22.95 -32.09
C ILE A 449 -14.34 -23.54 -32.99
N ASP A 450 -14.78 -22.75 -33.95
CA ASP A 450 -15.87 -23.08 -34.88
C ASP A 450 -15.36 -23.17 -36.31
N PHE A 451 -14.51 -22.23 -36.72
CA PHE A 451 -14.03 -22.09 -38.07
C PHE A 451 -12.62 -21.51 -38.11
N MET A 452 -11.77 -22.02 -39.03
CA MET A 452 -10.48 -21.39 -39.34
C MET A 452 -10.34 -21.22 -40.85
N ARG A 453 -9.64 -20.15 -41.26
CA ARG A 453 -9.31 -19.84 -42.64
C ARG A 453 -7.85 -19.50 -42.80
N SER A 454 -7.09 -20.32 -43.50
CA SER A 454 -5.72 -20.06 -43.94
C SER A 454 -5.72 -19.41 -45.31
N LYS A 455 -4.94 -18.36 -45.51
CA LYS A 455 -4.83 -17.60 -46.75
C LYS A 455 -3.39 -17.38 -47.17
N GLY A 456 -3.17 -17.38 -48.49
CA GLY A 456 -1.92 -17.06 -49.17
C GLY A 456 -0.93 -18.21 -49.17
N SER A 457 -0.67 -18.76 -50.34
CA SER A 457 0.23 -19.90 -50.55
C SER A 457 -0.06 -21.05 -49.58
N ALA A 458 -1.33 -21.38 -49.43
CA ALA A 458 -1.74 -22.35 -48.43
C ALA A 458 -1.39 -23.77 -48.87
N GLU A 459 -0.81 -24.53 -47.97
CA GLU A 459 -0.44 -25.94 -48.11
C GLU A 459 -1.15 -26.76 -47.01
N ALA A 460 -1.44 -28.03 -47.27
CA ALA A 460 -2.01 -28.90 -46.24
C ALA A 460 -1.54 -30.34 -46.38
N VAL A 461 -1.48 -31.00 -45.24
CA VAL A 461 -1.39 -32.46 -45.13
C VAL A 461 -2.48 -32.93 -44.20
N TYR A 462 -3.35 -33.81 -44.64
CA TYR A 462 -4.36 -34.38 -43.76
C TYR A 462 -4.62 -35.85 -44.07
N PHE A 463 -4.72 -36.64 -43.00
CA PHE A 463 -4.90 -38.09 -43.04
C PHE A 463 -6.40 -38.42 -43.11
N ILE A 464 -6.74 -39.28 -44.06
CA ILE A 464 -8.12 -39.67 -44.35
C ILE A 464 -8.41 -40.99 -43.65
N LYS A 465 -9.57 -41.09 -43.02
CA LYS A 465 -10.11 -42.29 -42.42
C LYS A 465 -11.31 -42.79 -43.26
N ASP A 466 -11.47 -44.09 -43.29
CA ASP A 466 -12.70 -44.71 -43.79
C ASP A 466 -13.80 -44.77 -42.71
N ASP A 467 -14.93 -45.36 -43.06
CA ASP A 467 -16.08 -45.50 -42.15
C ASP A 467 -15.78 -46.39 -40.93
N SER A 468 -14.74 -47.23 -41.00
CA SER A 468 -14.25 -48.04 -39.89
C SER A 468 -13.24 -47.31 -38.98
N ALA A 469 -12.99 -46.01 -39.24
CA ALA A 469 -12.00 -45.16 -38.60
C ALA A 469 -10.53 -45.61 -38.87
N ALA A 470 -10.27 -46.48 -39.84
CA ALA A 470 -8.94 -46.87 -40.28
C ALA A 470 -8.35 -45.79 -41.22
N PHE A 471 -7.05 -45.53 -41.10
CA PHE A 471 -6.37 -44.61 -42.02
C PHE A 471 -6.15 -45.29 -43.38
N VAL A 472 -6.72 -44.71 -44.44
CA VAL A 472 -6.65 -45.22 -45.79
C VAL A 472 -5.73 -44.42 -46.70
N GLY A 473 -5.51 -43.17 -46.42
CA GLY A 473 -4.68 -42.32 -47.25
C GLY A 473 -4.27 -41.02 -46.59
N VAL A 474 -3.44 -40.25 -47.26
CA VAL A 474 -3.07 -38.89 -46.88
C VAL A 474 -3.18 -37.98 -48.10
N ASN A 475 -3.88 -36.85 -47.93
CA ASN A 475 -3.90 -35.79 -48.93
C ASN A 475 -2.78 -34.79 -48.62
N ARG A 476 -1.94 -34.55 -49.63
CA ARG A 476 -0.97 -33.48 -49.64
C ARG A 476 -1.42 -32.42 -50.64
N VAL A 477 -1.82 -31.27 -50.12
CA VAL A 477 -2.14 -30.09 -50.91
C VAL A 477 -0.86 -29.26 -51.01
N ASN A 478 -0.36 -29.13 -52.25
CA ASN A 478 0.89 -28.42 -52.54
C ASN A 478 0.66 -26.91 -52.69
N LYS A 479 -0.56 -26.54 -53.12
CA LYS A 479 -0.95 -25.15 -53.34
C LYS A 479 -2.47 -25.01 -53.23
N ALA A 480 -2.90 -23.93 -52.58
CA ALA A 480 -4.25 -23.38 -52.64
C ALA A 480 -4.18 -21.89 -52.22
N ASP A 481 -5.10 -21.06 -52.70
CA ASP A 481 -5.16 -19.68 -52.23
C ASP A 481 -5.78 -19.59 -50.84
N VAL A 482 -6.80 -20.42 -50.60
CA VAL A 482 -7.53 -20.44 -49.31
C VAL A 482 -7.84 -21.88 -48.91
N ILE A 483 -7.60 -22.19 -47.65
CA ILE A 483 -8.03 -23.44 -47.01
C ILE A 483 -8.93 -23.10 -45.82
N ASP A 484 -10.18 -23.58 -45.88
CA ASP A 484 -11.16 -23.46 -44.82
C ASP A 484 -11.24 -24.76 -44.00
N MET A 485 -11.21 -24.62 -42.70
CA MET A 485 -11.38 -25.70 -41.72
C MET A 485 -12.65 -25.43 -40.91
N ILE A 486 -13.56 -26.38 -40.95
CA ILE A 486 -14.84 -26.32 -40.22
C ILE A 486 -14.76 -27.30 -39.06
N PHE A 487 -15.08 -26.86 -37.86
CA PHE A 487 -15.02 -27.68 -36.66
C PHE A 487 -16.44 -28.03 -36.19
N LEU A 488 -16.61 -29.24 -35.69
CA LEU A 488 -17.83 -29.71 -35.04
C LEU A 488 -17.42 -30.42 -33.74
N ASN A 489 -18.01 -30.04 -32.61
CA ASN A 489 -17.68 -30.63 -31.31
C ASN A 489 -16.17 -30.62 -30.98
N LYS A 490 -15.49 -29.53 -31.30
CA LYS A 490 -14.03 -29.33 -31.13
C LYS A 490 -13.15 -30.22 -32.04
N GLN A 491 -13.72 -30.97 -32.96
CA GLN A 491 -13.00 -31.81 -33.91
C GLN A 491 -13.09 -31.24 -35.32
N LEU A 492 -12.04 -31.39 -36.11
CA LEU A 492 -12.06 -31.01 -37.52
C LEU A 492 -13.08 -31.87 -38.25
N TYR A 493 -14.13 -31.23 -38.74
CA TYR A 493 -15.22 -31.91 -39.47
C TYR A 493 -15.02 -31.89 -40.99
N LYS A 494 -14.59 -30.73 -41.54
CA LYS A 494 -14.49 -30.56 -43.00
C LYS A 494 -13.34 -29.61 -43.35
N VAL A 495 -12.60 -29.95 -44.40
CA VAL A 495 -11.60 -29.09 -45.05
C VAL A 495 -12.10 -28.73 -46.42
N VAL A 496 -12.07 -27.44 -46.78
CA VAL A 496 -12.48 -26.95 -48.12
C VAL A 496 -11.33 -26.16 -48.71
N LEU A 497 -10.87 -26.62 -49.88
CA LEU A 497 -9.85 -25.94 -50.68
C LEU A 497 -10.55 -25.00 -51.65
N ARG A 498 -10.06 -23.78 -51.79
CA ARG A 498 -10.64 -22.76 -52.68
C ARG A 498 -9.57 -22.11 -53.51
N GLN A 499 -9.89 -21.93 -54.76
CA GLN A 499 -9.08 -21.26 -55.78
C GLN A 499 -7.73 -21.97 -56.01
N ASP A 500 -7.46 -22.31 -57.21
CA ASP A 500 -6.20 -22.84 -57.72
C ASP A 500 -5.58 -23.97 -56.88
N ALA A 501 -6.41 -24.91 -56.44
CA ALA A 501 -6.00 -25.98 -55.56
C ALA A 501 -5.34 -27.11 -56.34
N ASP A 502 -4.11 -27.47 -55.97
CA ASP A 502 -3.35 -28.60 -56.46
C ASP A 502 -2.90 -29.49 -55.32
N GLY A 503 -3.01 -30.80 -55.51
CA GLY A 503 -2.63 -31.77 -54.50
C GLY A 503 -2.68 -33.20 -54.96
N ILE A 504 -2.05 -34.08 -54.17
CA ILE A 504 -1.93 -35.50 -54.45
C ILE A 504 -2.45 -36.30 -53.26
N MET A 505 -3.25 -37.31 -53.53
CA MET A 505 -3.66 -38.29 -52.53
C MET A 505 -2.74 -39.54 -52.64
N TYR A 506 -2.13 -39.89 -51.52
CA TYR A 506 -1.29 -41.04 -51.36
C TYR A 506 -1.98 -42.13 -50.55
N PRO A 507 -1.96 -43.41 -50.98
CA PRO A 507 -2.40 -44.54 -50.17
C PRO A 507 -1.50 -44.65 -48.90
N ILE A 508 -2.06 -44.82 -47.73
CA ILE A 508 -1.30 -44.82 -46.47
C ILE A 508 -0.15 -45.84 -46.43
N LYS A 509 -0.33 -46.99 -47.06
CA LYS A 509 0.67 -48.08 -47.13
C LYS A 509 1.92 -47.73 -47.95
N LYS A 510 1.86 -46.70 -48.81
CA LYS A 510 2.95 -46.28 -49.71
C LYS A 510 3.62 -44.95 -49.30
N VAL A 511 3.30 -44.45 -48.16
CA VAL A 511 3.75 -43.11 -47.72
C VAL A 511 4.86 -43.24 -46.71
N ASN A 512 5.96 -42.49 -46.92
CA ASN A 512 6.89 -42.16 -45.87
C ASN A 512 6.32 -40.96 -45.08
N LEU A 513 6.06 -41.14 -43.78
CA LEU A 513 5.44 -40.11 -42.93
C LEU A 513 6.36 -38.89 -42.74
N ASP A 514 7.68 -39.03 -42.88
CA ASP A 514 8.60 -37.91 -42.78
C ASP A 514 8.51 -36.95 -43.96
N ASP A 515 8.19 -37.46 -45.16
CA ASP A 515 7.97 -36.64 -46.34
C ASP A 515 6.65 -35.87 -46.29
N MET A 516 5.77 -36.24 -45.37
CA MET A 516 4.48 -35.58 -45.14
C MET A 516 4.55 -34.43 -44.14
N LYS A 517 5.74 -34.00 -43.72
CA LYS A 517 5.93 -32.81 -42.88
C LYS A 517 6.04 -31.57 -43.76
N LEU A 518 5.20 -30.57 -43.52
CA LEU A 518 5.32 -29.27 -44.17
C LEU A 518 6.57 -28.51 -43.69
N ARG A 519 7.05 -27.59 -44.50
CA ARG A 519 8.18 -26.72 -44.11
C ARG A 519 7.85 -25.98 -42.82
N ASN A 520 8.78 -25.94 -41.88
CA ASN A 520 8.65 -25.35 -40.53
C ASN A 520 7.75 -26.16 -39.59
N PHE A 521 7.41 -27.41 -39.92
CA PHE A 521 6.68 -28.28 -39.00
C PHE A 521 7.44 -28.46 -37.70
N LYS A 522 6.75 -28.15 -36.60
CA LYS A 522 7.20 -28.41 -35.21
C LYS A 522 5.98 -28.74 -34.38
N TRP A 523 6.05 -29.86 -33.66
CA TRP A 523 5.06 -30.20 -32.63
C TRP A 523 5.68 -29.91 -31.26
N MET A 524 5.13 -28.93 -30.51
CA MET A 524 5.72 -28.36 -29.29
C MET A 524 4.79 -28.53 -28.10
N GLU A 525 4.17 -29.70 -27.96
CA GLU A 525 3.25 -30.04 -26.88
C GLU A 525 3.90 -29.96 -25.49
N GLU A 526 5.21 -30.11 -25.39
CA GLU A 526 6.00 -29.98 -24.18
C GLU A 526 6.01 -28.55 -23.63
N ARG A 527 5.79 -27.56 -24.50
CA ARG A 527 5.71 -26.14 -24.08
C ARG A 527 4.30 -25.74 -23.63
N ARG A 528 3.31 -26.60 -23.88
CA ARG A 528 1.90 -26.31 -23.55
C ARG A 528 1.68 -26.36 -22.03
N PRO A 529 1.22 -25.28 -21.40
CA PRO A 529 0.76 -25.36 -20.01
C PRO A 529 -0.51 -26.22 -19.95
N ARG A 530 -0.46 -27.32 -19.22
CA ARG A 530 -1.57 -28.29 -19.12
C ARG A 530 -2.50 -27.99 -17.96
N THR A 531 -1.97 -27.35 -16.93
CA THR A 531 -2.72 -26.97 -15.74
C THR A 531 -2.35 -25.55 -15.32
N LYS A 532 -3.26 -24.88 -14.59
CA LYS A 532 -2.98 -23.57 -13.99
C LYS A 532 -1.78 -23.60 -13.02
N TYR A 533 -1.47 -24.74 -12.43
CA TYR A 533 -0.39 -24.88 -11.46
C TYR A 533 1.01 -24.87 -12.10
N GLU A 534 1.10 -25.09 -13.39
CA GLU A 534 2.36 -25.02 -14.14
C GLU A 534 2.78 -23.56 -14.45
N LEU A 535 1.92 -22.60 -14.15
CA LEU A 535 2.16 -21.17 -14.41
C LEU A 535 2.92 -20.49 -13.26
N TYR A 536 2.95 -21.13 -12.10
CA TYR A 536 3.42 -20.47 -10.86
C TYR A 536 4.73 -21.07 -10.31
#